data_e57f52e02849a9217d925de44a7889d4
#
_entry.id   e57f52e02849a9217d925de44a7889d4
#
_cell.length_a   1.000
_cell.length_b   1.000
_cell.length_c   1.000
_cell.angle_alpha   90.00
_cell.angle_beta   90.00
_cell.angle_gamma   90.00
#
_symmetry.space_group_name_H-M   'P 1'
#
loop_
_entity.id
_entity.type
_entity.pdbx_description
1 polymer ?
#
loop_
_entity_poly.entity_id
_entity_poly.type
_entity_poly.pdbx_seq_one_letter_code
_entity_poly.pdbx_strand_id
1 'polypeptide(L)'
;MHGRGLFKWPDGRTYEGEYYNDKKEGHGLFLWPDNRKYDGYWQKGKQEGIGVYFNAKGEVRHGVWQGGKRQKWLSEDEYNDKLREIKSRRG
;
A
#
# COMPACT_ATOMS: atom_id res chain seq x y z
N MET A 1 -9.55 0.69 16.36
CA MET A 1 -9.75 1.74 15.36
C MET A 1 -10.31 1.15 14.08
N HIS A 2 -11.35 1.72 13.56
CA HIS A 2 -11.94 1.33 12.28
C HIS A 2 -12.07 2.55 11.40
N GLY A 3 -12.16 2.31 10.09
CA GLY A 3 -12.32 3.36 9.12
C GLY A 3 -11.01 3.96 8.68
N ARG A 4 -11.04 5.20 8.21
CA ARG A 4 -9.87 5.86 7.65
C ARG A 4 -9.22 6.77 8.69
N GLY A 5 -7.90 6.77 8.74
CA GLY A 5 -7.19 7.60 9.69
C GLY A 5 -5.74 7.85 9.32
N LEU A 6 -5.11 8.75 10.07
CA LEU A 6 -3.70 9.11 9.93
C LEU A 6 -2.98 8.75 11.22
N PHE A 7 -1.92 7.96 11.11
CA PHE A 7 -1.09 7.57 12.25
C PHE A 7 0.35 7.99 12.01
N LYS A 8 0.96 8.62 13.00
CA LYS A 8 2.36 9.04 12.94
C LYS A 8 3.13 8.40 14.08
N TRP A 9 4.25 7.73 13.73
CA TRP A 9 5.14 7.15 14.74
C TRP A 9 6.22 8.16 15.15
N PRO A 10 6.75 8.04 16.36
CA PRO A 10 7.79 8.96 16.81
C PRO A 10 9.08 8.97 15.98
N ASP A 11 9.35 7.88 15.26
CA ASP A 11 10.55 7.79 14.42
C ASP A 11 10.38 8.47 13.05
N GLY A 12 9.21 9.04 12.77
CA GLY A 12 8.95 9.75 11.53
C GLY A 12 8.17 8.96 10.48
N ARG A 13 7.84 7.70 10.76
CA ARG A 13 6.97 6.94 9.87
C ARG A 13 5.55 7.47 9.95
N THR A 14 4.81 7.37 8.85
CA THR A 14 3.42 7.83 8.77
C THR A 14 2.60 6.83 7.97
N TYR A 15 1.39 6.54 8.43
CA TYR A 15 0.42 5.76 7.66
C TYR A 15 -0.87 6.55 7.54
N GLU A 16 -1.40 6.68 6.33
CA GLU A 16 -2.70 7.29 6.07
C GLU A 16 -3.52 6.33 5.23
N GLY A 17 -4.62 5.84 5.79
CA GLY A 17 -5.46 4.90 5.07
C GLY A 17 -6.50 4.26 5.95
N GLU A 18 -6.96 3.10 5.50
CA GLU A 18 -8.05 2.39 6.14
C GLU A 18 -7.53 1.46 7.24
N TYR A 19 -8.33 1.32 8.30
CA TYR A 19 -8.07 0.45 9.45
C TYR A 19 -9.26 -0.46 9.71
N TYR A 20 -8.97 -1.64 10.21
CA TYR A 20 -9.98 -2.56 10.72
C TYR A 20 -9.38 -3.31 11.92
N ASN A 21 -10.07 -3.26 13.07
CA ASN A 21 -9.57 -3.85 14.32
C ASN A 21 -8.13 -3.41 14.64
N ASP A 22 -7.87 -2.10 14.52
CA ASP A 22 -6.57 -1.47 14.80
C ASP A 22 -5.43 -1.91 13.88
N LYS A 23 -5.75 -2.57 12.77
CA LYS A 23 -4.76 -3.01 11.79
C LYS A 23 -4.99 -2.33 10.46
N LYS A 24 -3.90 -2.10 9.73
CA LYS A 24 -4.00 -1.58 8.37
C LYS A 24 -4.78 -2.57 7.52
N GLU A 25 -5.77 -2.06 6.80
CA GLU A 25 -6.66 -2.88 5.99
C GLU A 25 -7.13 -2.07 4.79
N GLY A 26 -7.27 -2.72 3.61
CA GLY A 26 -7.70 -2.00 2.43
C GLY A 26 -6.61 -1.12 1.86
N HIS A 27 -6.96 0.05 1.34
CA HIS A 27 -6.01 0.94 0.70
C HIS A 27 -5.37 1.90 1.71
N GLY A 28 -4.04 2.06 1.62
CA GLY A 28 -3.34 3.00 2.50
C GLY A 28 -1.97 3.40 1.97
N LEU A 29 -1.53 4.58 2.39
CA LEU A 29 -0.24 5.15 2.03
C LEU A 29 0.68 5.10 3.25
N PHE A 30 1.83 4.46 3.09
CA PHE A 30 2.85 4.39 4.13
C PHE A 30 4.07 5.21 3.71
N LEU A 31 4.54 6.07 4.62
CA LEU A 31 5.70 6.94 4.38
C LEU A 31 6.78 6.57 5.38
N TRP A 32 8.01 6.41 4.88
CA TRP A 32 9.20 6.21 5.72
C TRP A 32 9.97 7.52 5.88
N PRO A 33 10.74 7.69 6.96
CA PRO A 33 11.47 8.94 7.19
C PRO A 33 12.49 9.29 6.11
N ASP A 34 12.96 8.31 5.35
CA ASP A 34 13.95 8.51 4.28
C ASP A 34 13.31 8.85 2.92
N ASN A 35 12.03 9.21 2.91
CA ASN A 35 11.25 9.56 1.72
C ASN A 35 10.79 8.39 0.86
N ARG A 36 10.98 7.15 1.33
CA ARG A 36 10.35 6.01 0.67
C ARG A 36 8.86 6.02 0.96
N LYS A 37 8.07 5.50 0.01
CA LYS A 37 6.61 5.43 0.15
C LYS A 37 6.09 4.11 -0.39
N TYR A 38 5.01 3.64 0.20
CA TYR A 38 4.24 2.54 -0.37
C TYR A 38 2.77 2.97 -0.41
N ASP A 39 2.18 2.96 -1.61
CA ASP A 39 0.78 3.30 -1.83
C ASP A 39 0.08 2.07 -2.41
N GLY A 40 -0.67 1.36 -1.59
CA GLY A 40 -1.27 0.13 -2.05
C GLY A 40 -2.20 -0.49 -1.04
N TYR A 41 -2.37 -1.80 -1.16
CA TYR A 41 -3.35 -2.53 -0.37
C TYR A 41 -2.70 -3.25 0.81
N TRP A 42 -3.46 -3.38 1.88
CA TRP A 42 -3.04 -3.94 3.16
C TRP A 42 -4.06 -4.94 3.64
N GLN A 43 -3.62 -5.95 4.36
CA GLN A 43 -4.49 -6.90 5.03
C GLN A 43 -3.84 -7.33 6.33
N LYS A 44 -4.59 -7.20 7.44
CA LYS A 44 -4.13 -7.58 8.78
C LYS A 44 -2.79 -6.94 9.15
N GLY A 45 -2.58 -5.69 8.72
CA GLY A 45 -1.39 -4.94 9.02
C GLY A 45 -0.21 -5.18 8.09
N LYS A 46 -0.37 -6.03 7.07
CA LYS A 46 0.68 -6.37 6.12
C LYS A 46 0.31 -5.96 4.71
N GLN A 47 1.32 -5.67 3.90
CA GLN A 47 1.10 -5.41 2.48
C GLN A 47 0.51 -6.64 1.82
N GLU A 48 -0.55 -6.44 1.05
CA GLU A 48 -1.25 -7.56 0.39
C GLU A 48 -1.87 -7.08 -0.92
N GLY A 49 -1.61 -7.80 -2.00
CA GLY A 49 -2.13 -7.43 -3.30
C GLY A 49 -1.23 -6.45 -4.02
N ILE A 50 -1.82 -5.66 -4.91
CA ILE A 50 -1.05 -4.71 -5.72
C ILE A 50 -0.70 -3.45 -4.94
N GLY A 51 0.41 -2.83 -5.32
CA GLY A 51 0.82 -1.57 -4.73
C GLY A 51 1.87 -0.86 -5.57
N VAL A 52 2.07 0.42 -5.24
CA VAL A 52 3.06 1.27 -5.90
C VAL A 52 4.13 1.62 -4.86
N TYR A 53 5.37 1.33 -5.19
CA TYR A 53 6.51 1.62 -4.33
C TYR A 53 7.31 2.78 -4.91
N PHE A 54 7.64 3.75 -4.04
CA PHE A 54 8.48 4.90 -4.39
C PHE A 54 9.76 4.79 -3.57
N ASN A 55 10.91 4.76 -4.24
CA ASN A 55 12.18 4.75 -3.50
C ASN A 55 12.53 6.17 -3.02
N ALA A 56 13.64 6.30 -2.28
CA ALA A 56 14.05 7.58 -1.72
C ALA A 56 14.34 8.64 -2.79
N LYS A 57 14.62 8.22 -4.01
CA LYS A 57 14.88 9.12 -5.14
C LYS A 57 13.61 9.52 -5.88
N GLY A 58 12.46 8.93 -5.52
CA GLY A 58 11.20 9.21 -6.18
C GLY A 58 10.90 8.33 -7.39
N GLU A 59 11.72 7.32 -7.63
CA GLU A 59 11.45 6.37 -8.70
C GLU A 59 10.28 5.47 -8.32
N VAL A 60 9.43 5.15 -9.28
CA VAL A 60 8.17 4.45 -9.07
C VAL A 60 8.24 3.04 -9.61
N ARG A 61 7.78 2.07 -8.80
CA ARG A 61 7.67 0.68 -9.23
C ARG A 61 6.32 0.11 -8.78
N HIS A 62 5.74 -0.70 -9.64
CA HIS A 62 4.48 -1.38 -9.37
C HIS A 62 4.78 -2.84 -9.01
N GLY A 63 4.11 -3.37 -8.00
CA GLY A 63 4.38 -4.74 -7.58
C GLY A 63 3.18 -5.45 -6.98
N VAL A 64 3.40 -6.73 -6.66
CA VAL A 64 2.42 -7.57 -5.96
C VAL A 64 3.06 -8.05 -4.67
N TRP A 65 2.32 -7.94 -3.57
CA TRP A 65 2.75 -8.38 -2.24
C TRP A 65 1.83 -9.46 -1.70
N GLN A 66 2.40 -10.32 -0.88
CA GLN A 66 1.63 -11.34 -0.16
C GLN A 66 2.25 -11.51 1.23
N GLY A 67 1.43 -11.30 2.26
CA GLY A 67 1.87 -11.43 3.65
C GLY A 67 3.03 -10.51 4.02
N GLY A 68 3.10 -9.34 3.38
CA GLY A 68 4.16 -8.36 3.61
C GLY A 68 5.40 -8.56 2.74
N LYS A 69 5.41 -9.58 1.89
CA LYS A 69 6.56 -9.88 1.03
C LYS A 69 6.21 -9.60 -0.43
N ARG A 70 7.14 -8.93 -1.12
CA ARG A 70 6.96 -8.67 -2.54
C ARG A 70 7.15 -9.98 -3.33
N GLN A 71 6.18 -10.29 -4.16
CA GLN A 71 6.20 -11.49 -4.99
C GLN A 71 6.84 -11.21 -6.36
N LYS A 72 6.48 -10.09 -6.98
CA LYS A 72 7.04 -9.71 -8.27
C LYS A 72 6.80 -8.24 -8.55
N TRP A 73 7.57 -7.68 -9.48
CA TRP A 73 7.29 -6.37 -10.05
C TRP A 73 6.35 -6.53 -11.25
N LEU A 74 5.50 -5.53 -11.46
CA LEU A 74 4.58 -5.48 -12.59
C LEU A 74 4.96 -4.35 -13.52
N SER A 75 4.63 -4.48 -14.82
CA SER A 75 4.65 -3.33 -15.71
C SER A 75 3.47 -2.41 -15.36
N GLU A 76 3.55 -1.18 -15.84
CA GLU A 76 2.45 -0.22 -15.62
C GLU A 76 1.13 -0.76 -16.18
N ASP A 77 1.16 -1.38 -17.36
CA ASP A 77 -0.03 -1.95 -17.98
C ASP A 77 -0.62 -3.09 -17.14
N GLU A 78 0.23 -3.99 -16.65
CA GLU A 78 -0.21 -5.09 -15.79
C GLU A 78 -0.84 -4.54 -14.50
N TYR A 79 -0.23 -3.52 -13.91
CA TYR A 79 -0.75 -2.90 -12.69
C TYR A 79 -2.13 -2.28 -12.95
N ASN A 80 -2.27 -1.53 -14.04
CA ASN A 80 -3.53 -0.88 -14.38
C ASN A 80 -4.64 -1.88 -14.64
N ASP A 81 -4.33 -3.01 -15.27
CA ASP A 81 -5.31 -4.08 -15.51
C ASP A 81 -5.79 -4.68 -14.20
N LYS A 82 -4.88 -4.96 -13.27
CA LYS A 82 -5.25 -5.50 -11.96
C LYS A 82 -6.05 -4.50 -11.14
N LEU A 83 -5.70 -3.23 -11.22
CA LEU A 83 -6.40 -2.18 -10.51
C LEU A 83 -7.84 -2.04 -11.01
N ARG A 84 -8.06 -2.10 -12.32
CA ARG A 84 -9.39 -2.07 -12.91
C ARG A 84 -10.21 -3.27 -12.46
N GLU A 85 -9.61 -4.44 -12.40
CA GLU A 85 -10.27 -5.65 -11.94
C GLU A 85 -10.75 -5.51 -10.49
N ILE A 86 -9.90 -4.97 -9.62
CA ILE A 86 -10.25 -4.74 -8.22
C ILE A 86 -11.39 -3.74 -8.09
N LYS A 87 -11.31 -2.63 -8.82
CA LYS A 87 -12.35 -1.59 -8.79
C LYS A 87 -13.68 -2.10 -9.34
N SER A 88 -13.64 -2.94 -10.35
CA SER A 88 -14.83 -3.56 -10.92
C SER A 88 -15.54 -4.46 -9.92
N ARG A 89 -14.77 -5.21 -9.12
CA ARG A 89 -15.34 -6.09 -8.09
C ARG A 89 -16.01 -5.31 -6.96
N ARG A 90 -15.53 -4.12 -6.69
CA ARG A 90 -16.08 -3.27 -5.63
C ARG A 90 -17.32 -2.49 -6.07
N GLY A 91 -17.48 -2.37 -7.38
CA GLY A 91 -18.58 -1.64 -7.95
C GLY A 91 -19.92 -2.20 -7.62
#